data_4fb0cbadd096495f69320302406b3e8c
#
_entry.id   4fb0cbadd096495f69320302406b3e8c
#
_cell.length_a   1.000
_cell.length_b   1.000
_cell.length_c   1.000
_cell.angle_alpha   90.00
_cell.angle_beta   90.00
_cell.angle_gamma   90.00
#
_symmetry.space_group_name_H-M   'P 1'
#
loop_
_entity.id
_entity.type
_entity.pdbx_description
1 polymer ?
#
loop_
_entity_poly.entity_id
_entity_poly.type
_entity_poly.pdbx_seq_one_letter_code
_entity_poly.pdbx_strand_id
1 'polypeptide(L)'
;KVLQATKGNMPLGILAWGIVGAIMIICSYVFATMATRYEKVSGLVDYAEATVGRRYAYYVGWFMAVLYTPCLVSALAWISARYFCVLLGWDITGGACMTIAGAMLCLDHVLNALAPRLAGRFQVSTTVIKMIPLALMAVCGAAVGMMNGRMAENFATMSTGAISTGEGLMASTVAVAFAYEGWILATSINAELRDAKRT
;
A
#
# COMPACT_ATOMS: atom_id res chain seq x y z
N LYS A 1 9.32 -5.50 7.51
CA LYS A 1 9.43 -6.53 6.45
C LYS A 1 10.64 -6.29 5.53
N VAL A 2 10.85 -5.06 4.99
CA VAL A 2 11.99 -4.75 4.10
C VAL A 2 13.32 -5.07 4.80
N LEU A 3 13.56 -4.54 6.00
CA LEU A 3 14.77 -4.84 6.78
C LEU A 3 14.91 -6.31 7.18
N GLN A 4 13.80 -7.02 7.35
CA GLN A 4 13.84 -8.48 7.57
C GLN A 4 14.25 -9.22 6.30
N ALA A 5 13.74 -8.80 5.14
CA ALA A 5 14.11 -9.37 3.85
C ALA A 5 15.58 -9.14 3.50
N THR A 6 16.13 -7.99 3.88
CA THR A 6 17.55 -7.66 3.69
C THR A 6 18.43 -8.11 4.84
N LYS A 7 17.91 -8.83 5.85
CA LYS A 7 18.60 -9.22 7.09
C LYS A 7 19.35 -8.07 7.78
N GLY A 8 18.74 -6.89 7.80
CA GLY A 8 19.31 -5.70 8.42
C GLY A 8 20.22 -4.86 7.52
N ASN A 9 20.44 -5.25 6.27
CA ASN A 9 21.22 -4.44 5.32
C ASN A 9 20.44 -3.20 4.91
N MET A 10 20.76 -2.07 5.54
CA MET A 10 20.06 -0.81 5.35
C MET A 10 20.28 -0.20 3.96
N PRO A 11 21.50 -0.14 3.41
CA PRO A 11 21.75 0.34 2.05
C PRO A 11 20.93 -0.41 1.00
N LEU A 12 20.83 -1.74 1.12
CA LEU A 12 20.07 -2.58 0.21
C LEU A 12 18.56 -2.32 0.31
N GLY A 13 18.07 -2.10 1.53
CA GLY A 13 16.67 -1.70 1.77
C GLY A 13 16.35 -0.35 1.15
N ILE A 14 17.20 0.65 1.31
CA ILE A 14 17.03 1.98 0.71
C ILE A 14 17.09 1.91 -0.81
N LEU A 15 18.01 1.11 -1.37
CA LEU A 15 18.10 0.87 -2.80
C LEU A 15 16.80 0.29 -3.36
N ALA A 16 16.20 -0.69 -2.67
CA ALA A 16 14.91 -1.26 -3.06
C ALA A 16 13.79 -0.19 -3.07
N TRP A 17 13.73 0.68 -2.05
CA TRP A 17 12.80 1.81 -2.02
C TRP A 17 13.03 2.79 -3.17
N GLY A 18 14.28 3.10 -3.49
CA GLY A 18 14.63 3.98 -4.60
C GLY A 18 14.22 3.42 -5.97
N ILE A 19 14.51 2.15 -6.23
CA ILE A 19 14.16 1.48 -7.49
C ILE A 19 12.64 1.43 -7.67
N VAL A 20 11.93 0.91 -6.68
CA VAL A 20 10.46 0.80 -6.76
C VAL A 20 9.82 2.17 -6.82
N GLY A 21 10.32 3.16 -6.04
CA GLY A 21 9.85 4.54 -6.10
C GLY A 21 9.99 5.14 -7.49
N ALA A 22 11.12 4.95 -8.15
CA ALA A 22 11.33 5.42 -9.52
C ALA A 22 10.35 4.77 -10.52
N ILE A 23 10.15 3.45 -10.42
CA ILE A 23 9.16 2.73 -11.24
C ILE A 23 7.76 3.29 -10.98
N MET A 24 7.38 3.49 -9.72
CA MET A 24 6.05 4.00 -9.36
C MET A 24 5.82 5.45 -9.83
N ILE A 25 6.85 6.29 -9.84
CA ILE A 25 6.75 7.64 -10.42
C ILE A 25 6.45 7.57 -11.91
N ILE A 26 7.14 6.70 -12.65
CA ILE A 26 6.89 6.50 -14.09
C ILE A 26 5.47 5.99 -14.32
N CYS A 27 5.05 4.97 -13.57
CA CYS A 27 3.69 4.43 -13.65
C CYS A 27 2.64 5.51 -13.33
N SER A 28 2.84 6.27 -12.27
CA SER A 28 1.94 7.35 -11.86
C SER A 28 1.80 8.42 -12.95
N TYR A 29 2.90 8.80 -13.60
CA TYR A 29 2.89 9.74 -14.72
C TYR A 29 2.09 9.22 -15.92
N VAL A 30 2.26 7.94 -16.27
CA VAL A 30 1.50 7.31 -17.35
C VAL A 30 0.01 7.29 -17.03
N PHE A 31 -0.37 6.88 -15.81
CA PHE A 31 -1.77 6.87 -15.41
C PHE A 31 -2.38 8.26 -15.29
N ALA A 32 -1.64 9.26 -14.82
CA ALA A 32 -2.08 10.64 -14.81
C ALA A 32 -2.37 11.15 -16.22
N THR A 33 -1.51 10.83 -17.19
CA THR A 33 -1.73 11.17 -18.60
C THR A 33 -2.97 10.47 -19.16
N MET A 34 -3.20 9.21 -18.80
CA MET A 34 -4.41 8.49 -19.20
C MET A 34 -5.66 9.07 -18.55
N ALA A 35 -5.61 9.42 -17.26
CA ALA A 35 -6.71 10.03 -16.53
C ALA A 35 -7.16 11.36 -17.13
N THR A 36 -6.21 12.19 -17.59
CA THR A 36 -6.55 13.46 -18.27
C THR A 36 -7.10 13.27 -19.68
N ARG A 37 -6.80 12.16 -20.34
CA ARG A 37 -7.23 11.86 -21.70
C ARG A 37 -8.55 11.10 -21.77
N TYR A 38 -8.81 10.26 -20.79
CA TYR A 38 -9.98 9.39 -20.70
C TYR A 38 -10.74 9.65 -19.40
N GLU A 39 -11.64 10.60 -19.40
CA GLU A 39 -12.47 10.99 -18.24
C GLU A 39 -13.65 10.02 -18.06
N LYS A 40 -13.37 8.73 -17.80
CA LYS A 40 -14.39 7.70 -17.57
C LYS A 40 -14.37 7.21 -16.12
N VAL A 41 -15.42 6.51 -15.71
CA VAL A 41 -15.66 6.12 -14.31
C VAL A 41 -14.88 4.88 -13.87
N SER A 42 -14.54 3.98 -14.80
CA SER A 42 -14.01 2.65 -14.46
C SER A 42 -12.47 2.60 -14.39
N GLY A 43 -11.79 3.74 -14.50
CA GLY A 43 -10.35 3.86 -14.33
C GLY A 43 -9.55 2.87 -15.18
N LEU A 44 -8.86 1.91 -14.56
CA LEU A 44 -8.01 0.93 -15.23
C LEU A 44 -8.73 0.14 -16.34
N VAL A 45 -10.00 -0.18 -16.15
CA VAL A 45 -10.80 -0.92 -17.14
C VAL A 45 -11.01 -0.09 -18.42
N ASP A 46 -11.30 1.20 -18.24
CA ASP A 46 -11.48 2.12 -19.36
C ASP A 46 -10.17 2.35 -20.13
N TYR A 47 -9.05 2.41 -19.42
CA TYR A 47 -7.72 2.52 -20.05
C TYR A 47 -7.37 1.26 -20.85
N ALA A 48 -7.72 0.08 -20.31
CA ALA A 48 -7.56 -1.18 -21.02
C ALA A 48 -8.45 -1.25 -22.27
N GLU A 49 -9.69 -0.73 -22.19
CA GLU A 49 -10.59 -0.65 -23.34
C GLU A 49 -10.03 0.26 -24.43
N ALA A 50 -9.52 1.42 -24.04
CA ALA A 50 -9.01 2.41 -24.98
C ALA A 50 -7.69 2.00 -25.67
N THR A 51 -6.87 1.17 -25.01
CA THR A 51 -5.54 0.79 -25.50
C THR A 51 -5.52 -0.55 -26.22
N VAL A 52 -6.23 -1.55 -25.69
CA VAL A 52 -6.17 -2.94 -26.17
C VAL A 52 -7.50 -3.40 -26.76
N GLY A 53 -8.61 -2.87 -26.26
CA GLY A 53 -9.94 -3.15 -26.76
C GLY A 53 -10.90 -3.76 -25.74
N ARG A 54 -12.19 -3.79 -26.11
CA ARG A 54 -13.29 -4.13 -25.21
C ARG A 54 -13.22 -5.54 -24.60
N ARG A 55 -12.76 -6.52 -25.36
CA ARG A 55 -12.64 -7.90 -24.85
C ARG A 55 -11.60 -8.01 -23.74
N TYR A 56 -10.48 -7.34 -23.88
CA TYR A 56 -9.43 -7.32 -22.88
C TYR A 56 -9.89 -6.55 -21.63
N ALA A 57 -10.53 -5.41 -21.81
CA ALA A 57 -11.11 -4.63 -20.72
C ALA A 57 -12.11 -5.43 -19.86
N TYR A 58 -12.93 -6.28 -20.50
CA TYR A 58 -13.83 -7.18 -19.79
C TYR A 58 -13.07 -8.15 -18.86
N TYR A 59 -11.98 -8.77 -19.33
CA TYR A 59 -11.18 -9.67 -18.50
C TYR A 59 -10.47 -8.91 -17.36
N VAL A 60 -9.97 -7.71 -17.62
CA VAL A 60 -9.38 -6.85 -16.59
C VAL A 60 -10.42 -6.49 -15.53
N GLY A 61 -11.62 -6.07 -15.93
CA GLY A 61 -12.71 -5.75 -15.01
C GLY A 61 -13.13 -6.95 -14.16
N TRP A 62 -13.28 -8.12 -14.79
CA TRP A 62 -13.59 -9.36 -14.09
C TRP A 62 -12.49 -9.74 -13.08
N PHE A 63 -11.23 -9.70 -13.50
CA PHE A 63 -10.08 -9.97 -12.62
C PHE A 63 -10.04 -9.02 -11.42
N MET A 64 -10.22 -7.73 -11.64
CA MET A 64 -10.23 -6.72 -10.59
C MET A 64 -11.38 -6.95 -9.59
N ALA A 65 -12.59 -7.23 -10.08
CA ALA A 65 -13.77 -7.38 -9.25
C ALA A 65 -13.81 -8.71 -8.48
N VAL A 66 -13.37 -9.81 -9.09
CA VAL A 66 -13.54 -11.16 -8.54
C VAL A 66 -12.31 -11.68 -7.81
N LEU A 67 -11.13 -11.31 -8.26
CA LEU A 67 -9.88 -11.81 -7.69
C LEU A 67 -9.10 -10.74 -6.94
N TYR A 68 -8.71 -9.67 -7.60
CA TYR A 68 -7.77 -8.71 -7.04
C TYR A 68 -8.33 -7.99 -5.80
N THR A 69 -9.46 -7.31 -5.94
CA THR A 69 -10.04 -6.52 -4.85
C THR A 69 -10.44 -7.38 -3.64
N PRO A 70 -11.17 -8.51 -3.80
CA PRO A 70 -11.52 -9.35 -2.66
C PRO A 70 -10.31 -9.95 -1.95
N CYS A 71 -9.30 -10.42 -2.68
CA CYS A 71 -8.08 -10.94 -2.08
C CYS A 71 -7.32 -9.87 -1.30
N LEU A 72 -7.19 -8.67 -1.86
CA LEU A 72 -6.51 -7.55 -1.20
C LEU A 72 -7.23 -7.13 0.09
N VAL A 73 -8.54 -6.93 0.03
CA VAL A 73 -9.35 -6.51 1.18
C VAL A 73 -9.35 -7.57 2.27
N SER A 74 -9.47 -8.85 1.91
CA SER A 74 -9.43 -9.96 2.87
C SER A 74 -8.07 -10.05 3.57
N ALA A 75 -6.97 -9.91 2.82
CA ALA A 75 -5.63 -9.91 3.38
C ALA A 75 -5.41 -8.74 4.36
N LEU A 76 -5.86 -7.54 4.00
CA LEU A 76 -5.76 -6.36 4.86
C LEU A 76 -6.62 -6.48 6.12
N ALA A 77 -7.84 -7.01 6.02
CA ALA A 77 -8.70 -7.26 7.17
C ALA A 77 -8.06 -8.28 8.13
N TRP A 78 -7.51 -9.36 7.59
CA TRP A 78 -6.82 -10.37 8.39
C TRP A 78 -5.57 -9.80 9.10
N ILE A 79 -4.74 -9.02 8.39
CA ILE A 79 -3.58 -8.35 8.99
C ILE A 79 -4.03 -7.38 10.09
N SER A 80 -5.08 -6.60 9.86
CA SER A 80 -5.63 -5.66 10.84
C SER A 80 -6.13 -6.39 12.09
N ALA A 81 -6.85 -7.50 11.91
CA ALA A 81 -7.33 -8.34 13.02
C ALA A 81 -6.17 -8.92 13.84
N ARG A 82 -5.08 -9.35 13.20
CA ARG A 82 -3.88 -9.82 13.91
C ARG A 82 -3.27 -8.75 14.78
N TYR A 83 -3.11 -7.52 14.28
CA TYR A 83 -2.60 -6.41 15.10
C TYR A 83 -3.55 -6.07 16.24
N PHE A 84 -4.85 -6.17 16.02
CA PHE A 84 -5.84 -5.96 17.09
C PHE A 84 -5.75 -7.05 18.16
N CYS A 85 -5.61 -8.32 17.78
CA CYS A 85 -5.37 -9.42 18.72
C CYS A 85 -4.09 -9.22 19.53
N VAL A 86 -2.99 -8.80 18.89
CA VAL A 86 -1.73 -8.47 19.58
C VAL A 86 -1.93 -7.38 20.63
N LEU A 87 -2.70 -6.34 20.28
CA LEU A 87 -3.00 -5.24 21.20
C LEU A 87 -3.76 -5.70 22.45
N LEU A 88 -4.66 -6.68 22.28
CA LEU A 88 -5.47 -7.25 23.38
C LEU A 88 -4.79 -8.43 24.09
N GLY A 89 -3.61 -8.86 23.63
CA GLY A 89 -2.94 -10.05 24.15
C GLY A 89 -3.63 -11.37 23.79
N TRP A 90 -4.43 -11.40 22.71
CA TRP A 90 -5.14 -12.57 22.24
C TRP A 90 -4.32 -13.39 21.25
N ASP A 91 -4.71 -14.67 21.06
CA ASP A 91 -4.05 -15.52 20.08
C ASP A 91 -4.32 -15.02 18.64
N ILE A 92 -3.22 -14.83 17.90
CA ILE A 92 -3.24 -14.33 16.52
C ILE A 92 -3.61 -15.40 15.49
N THR A 93 -3.62 -16.68 15.89
CA THR A 93 -3.96 -17.83 15.02
C THR A 93 -5.31 -18.44 15.34
N GLY A 94 -5.94 -17.98 16.40
CA GLY A 94 -7.20 -18.52 16.91
C GLY A 94 -8.45 -18.07 16.14
N GLY A 95 -9.56 -18.71 16.42
CA GLY A 95 -10.88 -18.37 15.86
C GLY A 95 -11.32 -16.94 16.17
N ALA A 96 -10.89 -16.37 17.31
CA ALA A 96 -11.15 -14.98 17.67
C ALA A 96 -10.58 -13.99 16.63
N CYS A 97 -9.36 -14.23 16.15
CA CYS A 97 -8.74 -13.38 15.12
C CYS A 97 -9.54 -13.43 13.80
N MET A 98 -10.00 -14.60 13.39
CA MET A 98 -10.82 -14.74 12.17
C MET A 98 -12.19 -14.08 12.33
N THR A 99 -12.81 -14.19 13.52
CA THR A 99 -14.08 -13.51 13.81
C THR A 99 -13.94 -11.99 13.76
N ILE A 100 -12.85 -11.44 14.30
CA ILE A 100 -12.55 -10.00 14.23
C ILE A 100 -12.32 -9.58 12.77
N ALA A 101 -11.58 -10.35 11.99
CA ALA A 101 -11.37 -10.06 10.56
C ALA A 101 -12.69 -10.01 9.80
N GLY A 102 -13.57 -11.00 10.01
CA GLY A 102 -14.90 -11.02 9.42
C GLY A 102 -15.78 -9.86 9.87
N ALA A 103 -15.76 -9.52 11.15
CA ALA A 103 -16.50 -8.38 11.68
C ALA A 103 -16.01 -7.04 11.08
N MET A 104 -14.69 -6.86 10.94
CA MET A 104 -14.11 -5.68 10.27
C MET A 104 -14.55 -5.58 8.80
N LEU A 105 -14.51 -6.70 8.06
CA LEU A 105 -14.99 -6.74 6.68
C LEU A 105 -16.47 -6.35 6.57
N CYS A 106 -17.32 -6.91 7.41
CA CYS A 106 -18.74 -6.58 7.43
C CYS A 106 -18.95 -5.10 7.78
N LEU A 107 -18.26 -4.59 8.78
CA LEU A 107 -18.36 -3.20 9.21
C LEU A 107 -17.96 -2.24 8.09
N ASP A 108 -16.83 -2.49 7.43
CA ASP A 108 -16.34 -1.68 6.32
C ASP A 108 -17.33 -1.66 5.14
N HIS A 109 -17.89 -2.81 4.78
CA HIS A 109 -18.89 -2.88 3.72
C HIS A 109 -20.18 -2.15 4.09
N VAL A 110 -20.68 -2.33 5.32
CA VAL A 110 -21.89 -1.65 5.81
C VAL A 110 -21.68 -0.14 5.88
N LEU A 111 -20.55 0.33 6.39
CA LEU A 111 -20.24 1.76 6.46
C LEU A 111 -20.14 2.38 5.06
N ASN A 112 -19.49 1.72 4.12
CA ASN A 112 -19.37 2.23 2.75
C ASN A 112 -20.72 2.20 2.01
N ALA A 113 -21.57 1.20 2.24
CA ALA A 113 -22.88 1.08 1.60
C ALA A 113 -23.90 2.06 2.17
N LEU A 114 -23.97 2.20 3.50
CA LEU A 114 -25.02 3.00 4.16
C LEU A 114 -24.61 4.44 4.46
N ALA A 115 -23.33 4.69 4.69
CA ALA A 115 -22.84 5.98 5.14
C ALA A 115 -21.51 6.40 4.47
N PRO A 116 -21.45 6.54 3.13
CA PRO A 116 -20.20 6.83 2.40
C PRO A 116 -19.52 8.13 2.86
N ARG A 117 -20.30 9.14 3.25
CA ARG A 117 -19.76 10.40 3.81
C ARG A 117 -19.06 10.19 5.14
N LEU A 118 -19.59 9.32 5.99
CA LEU A 118 -18.99 8.97 7.29
C LEU A 118 -17.72 8.14 7.06
N ALA A 119 -17.78 7.16 6.17
CA ALA A 119 -16.62 6.35 5.78
C ALA A 119 -15.47 7.23 5.26
N GLY A 120 -15.75 8.20 4.40
CA GLY A 120 -14.75 9.14 3.90
C GLY A 120 -14.13 10.01 5.01
N ARG A 121 -14.94 10.56 5.92
CA ARG A 121 -14.43 11.32 7.07
C ARG A 121 -13.57 10.46 7.99
N PHE A 122 -13.98 9.23 8.25
CA PHE A 122 -13.25 8.27 9.07
C PHE A 122 -11.89 7.95 8.42
N GLN A 123 -11.86 7.71 7.11
CA GLN A 123 -10.64 7.44 6.36
C GLN A 123 -9.65 8.61 6.43
N VAL A 124 -10.11 9.85 6.22
CA VAL A 124 -9.27 11.05 6.32
C VAL A 124 -8.72 11.20 7.74
N SER A 125 -9.57 11.09 8.75
CA SER A 125 -9.16 11.21 10.16
C SER A 125 -8.12 10.16 10.55
N THR A 126 -8.36 8.91 10.18
CA THR A 126 -7.42 7.81 10.44
C THR A 126 -6.09 8.02 9.71
N THR A 127 -6.13 8.57 8.49
CA THR A 127 -4.91 8.88 7.73
C THR A 127 -4.09 9.96 8.43
N VAL A 128 -4.71 11.03 8.90
CA VAL A 128 -4.02 12.10 9.65
C VAL A 128 -3.43 11.54 10.95
N ILE A 129 -4.23 10.79 11.71
CA ILE A 129 -3.78 10.20 12.99
C ILE A 129 -2.58 9.28 12.79
N LYS A 130 -2.57 8.42 11.77
CA LYS A 130 -1.44 7.51 11.53
C LYS A 130 -0.19 8.22 11.01
N MET A 131 -0.33 9.38 10.37
CA MET A 131 0.83 10.16 9.89
C MET A 131 1.61 10.82 11.02
N ILE A 132 0.94 11.17 12.13
CA ILE A 132 1.60 11.83 13.28
C ILE A 132 2.72 10.96 13.88
N PRO A 133 2.48 9.70 14.32
CA PRO A 133 3.55 8.87 14.86
C PRO A 133 4.62 8.52 13.83
N LEU A 134 4.27 8.38 12.54
CA LEU A 134 5.24 8.16 11.49
C LEU A 134 6.19 9.35 11.31
N ALA A 135 5.65 10.57 11.30
CA ALA A 135 6.44 11.79 11.23
C ALA A 135 7.34 11.94 12.47
N LEU A 136 6.78 11.70 13.66
CA LEU A 136 7.56 11.74 14.91
C LEU A 136 8.70 10.72 14.91
N MET A 137 8.45 9.48 14.51
CA MET A 137 9.50 8.45 14.41
C MET A 137 10.56 8.83 13.36
N ALA A 138 10.18 9.40 12.24
CA ALA A 138 11.12 9.83 11.21
C ALA A 138 12.03 10.98 11.73
N VAL A 139 11.44 12.00 12.32
CA VAL A 139 12.18 13.18 12.84
C VAL A 139 13.04 12.81 14.05
N CYS A 140 12.45 12.18 15.06
CA CYS A 140 13.18 11.80 16.28
C CYS A 140 14.23 10.72 15.98
N GLY A 141 13.91 9.74 15.14
CA GLY A 141 14.85 8.70 14.76
C GLY A 141 16.05 9.25 13.99
N ALA A 142 15.82 10.18 13.06
CA ALA A 142 16.89 10.85 12.34
C ALA A 142 17.75 11.73 13.27
N ALA A 143 17.13 12.54 14.13
CA ALA A 143 17.84 13.40 15.07
C ALA A 143 18.71 12.59 16.05
N VAL A 144 18.14 11.59 16.70
CA VAL A 144 18.88 10.74 17.65
C VAL A 144 19.94 9.89 16.92
N GLY A 145 19.64 9.40 15.72
CA GLY A 145 20.59 8.62 14.91
C GLY A 145 21.82 9.46 14.49
N MET A 146 21.63 10.74 14.16
CA MET A 146 22.72 11.66 13.85
C MET A 146 23.52 12.02 15.10
N MET A 147 22.84 12.32 16.22
CA MET A 147 23.53 12.71 17.48
C MET A 147 24.39 11.57 18.07
N ASN A 148 23.95 10.33 17.92
CA ASN A 148 24.64 9.15 18.48
C ASN A 148 25.62 8.49 17.50
N GLY A 149 25.81 9.03 16.29
CA GLY A 149 26.68 8.44 15.25
C GLY A 149 26.17 7.12 14.65
N ARG A 150 25.10 6.55 15.19
CA ARG A 150 24.54 5.25 14.75
C ARG A 150 24.05 5.28 13.31
N MET A 151 23.73 6.45 12.78
CA MET A 151 23.30 6.58 11.40
C MET A 151 24.42 6.18 10.43
N ALA A 152 25.64 6.67 10.65
CA ALA A 152 26.80 6.31 9.87
C ALA A 152 27.17 4.81 10.04
N GLU A 153 27.10 4.30 11.26
CA GLU A 153 27.34 2.91 11.57
C GLU A 153 26.33 1.98 10.86
N ASN A 154 25.04 2.30 10.92
CA ASN A 154 24.00 1.54 10.23
C ASN A 154 24.14 1.55 8.71
N PHE A 155 24.61 2.65 8.13
CA PHE A 155 24.93 2.70 6.70
C PHE A 155 26.18 1.89 6.33
N ALA A 156 27.17 1.85 7.23
CA ALA A 156 28.41 1.09 7.02
C ALA A 156 28.22 -0.41 7.27
N THR A 157 27.24 -0.80 8.09
CA THR A 157 26.99 -2.20 8.43
C THR A 157 26.40 -2.93 7.24
N MET A 158 27.25 -3.60 6.46
CA MET A 158 26.83 -4.61 5.52
C MET A 158 26.46 -5.87 6.29
N SER A 159 25.24 -6.36 6.10
CA SER A 159 24.86 -7.67 6.65
C SER A 159 25.79 -8.73 6.10
N THR A 160 26.56 -9.35 6.98
CA THR A 160 27.37 -10.55 6.68
C THR A 160 26.53 -11.82 6.63
N GLY A 161 25.20 -11.68 6.60
CA GLY A 161 24.25 -12.80 6.55
C GLY A 161 24.27 -13.54 5.22
N ALA A 162 23.86 -14.81 5.27
CA ALA A 162 23.89 -15.80 4.18
C ALA A 162 22.91 -15.55 3.01
N ILE A 163 22.37 -14.35 2.85
CA ILE A 163 21.54 -14.00 1.69
C ILE A 163 22.41 -13.32 0.64
N SER A 164 22.34 -13.82 -0.60
CA SER A 164 22.95 -13.12 -1.74
C SER A 164 22.30 -11.75 -1.90
N THR A 165 23.08 -10.76 -2.33
CA THR A 165 22.58 -9.39 -2.57
C THR A 165 21.35 -9.40 -3.52
N GLY A 166 21.33 -10.31 -4.49
CA GLY A 166 20.23 -10.45 -5.44
C GLY A 166 18.94 -10.96 -4.79
N GLU A 167 19.00 -11.98 -3.95
CA GLU A 167 17.82 -12.51 -3.27
C GLU A 167 17.25 -11.51 -2.26
N GLY A 168 18.12 -10.85 -1.49
CA GLY A 168 17.72 -9.82 -0.54
C GLY A 168 17.07 -8.61 -1.24
N LEU A 169 17.61 -8.19 -2.38
CA LEU A 169 17.07 -7.12 -3.19
C LEU A 169 15.70 -7.51 -3.77
N MET A 170 15.57 -8.71 -4.32
CA MET A 170 14.31 -9.18 -4.91
C MET A 170 13.19 -9.26 -3.86
N ALA A 171 13.46 -9.88 -2.72
CA ALA A 171 12.49 -10.01 -1.63
C ALA A 171 12.10 -8.63 -1.05
N SER A 172 13.06 -7.70 -0.90
CA SER A 172 12.77 -6.34 -0.44
C SER A 172 11.99 -5.53 -1.47
N THR A 173 12.30 -5.67 -2.76
CA THR A 173 11.56 -5.02 -3.86
C THR A 173 10.09 -5.41 -3.87
N VAL A 174 9.78 -6.71 -3.70
CA VAL A 174 8.38 -7.18 -3.57
C VAL A 174 7.69 -6.56 -2.35
N ALA A 175 8.37 -6.53 -1.19
CA ALA A 175 7.82 -5.94 0.03
C ALA A 175 7.57 -4.43 -0.11
N VAL A 176 8.43 -3.71 -0.83
CA VAL A 176 8.30 -2.27 -1.11
C VAL A 176 7.20 -2.03 -2.14
N ALA A 177 7.11 -2.84 -3.20
CA ALA A 177 6.05 -2.74 -4.20
C ALA A 177 4.67 -2.84 -3.53
N PHE A 178 4.50 -3.78 -2.59
CA PHE A 178 3.27 -3.89 -1.79
C PHE A 178 3.01 -2.66 -0.90
N ALA A 179 4.07 -1.99 -0.42
CA ALA A 179 3.91 -0.77 0.37
C ALA A 179 3.48 0.46 -0.45
N TYR A 180 3.79 0.46 -1.75
CA TYR A 180 3.33 1.49 -2.69
C TYR A 180 1.95 1.18 -3.31
N GLU A 181 1.35 0.05 -2.97
CA GLU A 181 0.04 -0.39 -3.51
C GLU A 181 -1.09 0.57 -3.11
N GLY A 182 -2.12 0.64 -3.94
CA GLY A 182 -3.37 1.36 -3.65
C GLY A 182 -3.57 2.67 -4.41
N TRP A 183 -2.53 3.34 -4.90
CA TRP A 183 -2.66 4.59 -5.64
C TRP A 183 -3.47 4.44 -6.95
N ILE A 184 -3.41 3.27 -7.57
CA ILE A 184 -4.14 2.97 -8.80
C ILE A 184 -5.66 3.06 -8.62
N LEU A 185 -6.16 2.82 -7.39
CA LEU A 185 -7.59 2.93 -7.08
C LEU A 185 -8.09 4.37 -7.15
N ALA A 186 -7.21 5.37 -7.01
CA ALA A 186 -7.58 6.77 -7.18
C ALA A 186 -8.05 7.09 -8.62
N THR A 187 -7.63 6.33 -9.61
CA THR A 187 -8.08 6.52 -10.99
C THR A 187 -9.55 6.17 -11.22
N SER A 188 -10.14 5.33 -10.35
CA SER A 188 -11.57 4.95 -10.45
C SER A 188 -12.53 6.04 -9.99
N ILE A 189 -12.06 7.05 -9.24
CA ILE A 189 -12.88 8.18 -8.80
C ILE A 189 -12.69 9.44 -9.65
N ASN A 190 -11.91 9.33 -10.72
CA ASN A 190 -11.55 10.48 -11.58
C ASN A 190 -12.77 11.24 -12.12
N ALA A 191 -13.82 10.53 -12.51
CA ALA A 191 -15.05 11.15 -13.02
C ALA A 191 -15.91 11.85 -11.95
N GLU A 192 -15.66 11.58 -10.66
CA GLU A 192 -16.38 12.22 -9.54
C GLU A 192 -15.71 13.52 -9.08
N LEU A 193 -14.50 13.79 -9.56
CA LEU A 193 -13.75 14.98 -9.21
C LEU A 193 -14.29 16.20 -9.97
N ARG A 194 -14.51 17.31 -9.26
CA ARG A 194 -15.05 18.56 -9.84
C ARG A 194 -14.16 19.16 -10.93
N ASP A 195 -12.87 18.91 -10.91
CA ASP A 195 -11.86 19.48 -11.82
C ASP A 195 -10.74 18.47 -12.04
N ALA A 196 -11.09 17.30 -12.60
CA ALA A 196 -10.19 16.15 -12.79
C ALA A 196 -8.89 16.49 -13.57
N LYS A 197 -8.92 17.58 -14.37
CA LYS A 197 -7.73 18.04 -15.11
C LYS A 197 -6.76 18.86 -14.26
N ARG A 198 -7.21 19.40 -13.13
CA ARG A 198 -6.40 20.27 -12.24
C ARG A 198 -6.03 19.61 -10.91
N THR A 199 -6.71 18.55 -10.55
CA THR A 199 -6.50 17.77 -9.32
C THR A 199 -5.69 16.55 -9.59
#